data_d04d87567e2066d38384f2561507ad2c
#
_entry.id   d04d87567e2066d38384f2561507ad2c
#
_cell.length_a   1.000
_cell.length_b   1.000
_cell.length_c   1.000
_cell.angle_alpha   90.00
_cell.angle_beta   90.00
_cell.angle_gamma   90.00
#
_symmetry.space_group_name_H-M   'P 1'
#
loop_
_entity.id
_entity.type
_entity.pdbx_description
1 polymer ?
#
loop_
_entity_poly.entity_id
_entity_poly.type
_entity_poly.pdbx_seq_one_letter_code
_entity_poly.pdbx_strand_id
1 'polypeptide(L)'
;MNTNVSGSLWQGKLVRLRAIEPGDWETYYAWDFDDEQTRALYFIPFPQSREAMRRWAEQESTRPIGDDNRRFTIARAADDAVVGDITVHDADPRVGTFSYGVAIKREEQRTGYASEAILLLLRYYFEERRYQKVTVTIYSFNEASIGLHERLGFQREGRLRRMVYTNGAYHDHLLYGLTVEEFREKHLGNM
;
A
#
# COMPACT_ATOMS: atom_id res chain seq x y z
N MET A 1 4.89 -25.22 3.17
CA MET A 1 3.85 -25.88 2.34
C MET A 1 3.47 -24.91 1.25
N ASN A 2 3.85 -25.19 -0.01
CA ASN A 2 3.46 -24.35 -1.16
C ASN A 2 1.98 -24.59 -1.48
N THR A 3 1.10 -23.80 -0.93
CA THR A 3 -0.30 -23.75 -1.37
C THR A 3 -0.35 -22.92 -2.64
N ASN A 4 -0.24 -23.57 -3.77
CA ASN A 4 -0.47 -22.96 -5.08
C ASN A 4 -1.97 -22.66 -5.19
N VAL A 5 -2.39 -21.45 -4.76
CA VAL A 5 -3.79 -20.98 -4.80
C VAL A 5 -4.03 -20.32 -6.15
N SER A 6 -4.02 -21.15 -7.22
CA SER A 6 -4.43 -20.68 -8.54
C SER A 6 -5.92 -20.33 -8.50
N GLY A 7 -6.25 -19.04 -8.67
CA GLY A 7 -7.63 -18.52 -8.67
C GLY A 7 -7.96 -17.53 -7.57
N SER A 8 -7.05 -17.21 -6.64
CA SER A 8 -7.27 -16.18 -5.64
C SER A 8 -7.12 -14.77 -6.24
N LEU A 9 -8.07 -13.88 -5.93
CA LEU A 9 -7.98 -12.45 -6.26
C LEU A 9 -6.75 -11.76 -5.65
N TRP A 10 -6.21 -12.33 -4.57
CA TRP A 10 -5.06 -11.82 -3.84
C TRP A 10 -3.71 -12.31 -4.39
N GLN A 11 -3.72 -13.14 -5.44
CA GLN A 11 -2.55 -13.73 -6.07
C GLN A 11 -2.30 -13.13 -7.45
N GLY A 12 -1.19 -12.41 -7.60
CA GLY A 12 -0.67 -11.93 -8.88
C GLY A 12 0.43 -12.85 -9.44
N LYS A 13 1.10 -12.37 -10.48
CA LYS A 13 2.26 -13.06 -11.09
C LYS A 13 3.54 -12.84 -10.29
N LEU A 14 3.73 -11.63 -9.78
CA LEU A 14 4.94 -11.19 -9.09
C LEU A 14 4.77 -11.23 -7.58
N VAL A 15 3.58 -10.85 -7.08
CA VAL A 15 3.30 -10.75 -5.65
C VAL A 15 1.94 -11.35 -5.30
N ARG A 16 1.78 -11.62 -4.01
CA ARG A 16 0.47 -11.86 -3.39
C ARG A 16 0.25 -10.90 -2.23
N LEU A 17 -1.01 -10.54 -1.99
CA LEU A 17 -1.42 -9.83 -0.79
C LEU A 17 -1.90 -10.86 0.24
N ARG A 18 -1.32 -10.84 1.43
CA ARG A 18 -1.72 -11.72 2.53
C ARG A 18 -1.81 -10.98 3.85
N ALA A 19 -2.43 -11.59 4.84
CA ALA A 19 -2.38 -11.07 6.20
C ALA A 19 -0.93 -11.01 6.72
N ILE A 20 -0.71 -10.15 7.71
CA ILE A 20 0.54 -10.12 8.46
C ILE A 20 0.60 -11.40 9.30
N GLU A 21 1.73 -12.08 9.27
CA GLU A 21 2.03 -13.22 10.12
C GLU A 21 2.94 -12.78 11.29
N PRO A 22 2.85 -13.45 12.45
CA PRO A 22 3.70 -13.10 13.59
C PRO A 22 5.20 -13.06 13.26
N GLY A 23 5.66 -13.92 12.34
CA GLY A 23 7.08 -13.96 11.93
C GLY A 23 7.55 -12.80 11.05
N ASP A 24 6.64 -11.99 10.52
CA ASP A 24 6.99 -10.86 9.63
C ASP A 24 7.66 -9.71 10.39
N TRP A 25 7.58 -9.68 11.72
CA TRP A 25 8.05 -8.58 12.55
C TRP A 25 9.53 -8.22 12.34
N GLU A 26 10.39 -9.17 12.05
CA GLU A 26 11.83 -8.93 11.82
C GLU A 26 12.05 -8.05 10.61
N THR A 27 11.29 -8.28 9.55
CA THR A 27 11.34 -7.48 8.32
C THR A 27 10.82 -6.07 8.57
N TYR A 28 9.67 -5.92 9.23
CA TYR A 28 9.13 -4.61 9.57
C TYR A 28 10.05 -3.84 10.51
N TYR A 29 10.64 -4.51 11.50
CA TYR A 29 11.62 -3.89 12.39
C TYR A 29 12.84 -3.37 11.65
N ALA A 30 13.35 -4.12 10.67
CA ALA A 30 14.49 -3.70 9.86
C ALA A 30 14.19 -2.46 9.01
N TRP A 31 12.95 -2.28 8.55
CA TRP A 31 12.55 -1.12 7.75
C TRP A 31 12.57 0.20 8.53
N ASP A 32 12.32 0.17 9.83
CA ASP A 32 12.33 1.37 10.69
C ASP A 32 13.72 2.04 10.74
N PHE A 33 14.79 1.34 10.33
CA PHE A 33 16.14 1.89 10.25
C PHE A 33 16.50 2.50 8.89
N ASP A 34 15.60 2.47 7.93
CA ASP A 34 15.77 3.15 6.63
C ASP A 34 15.07 4.51 6.65
N ASP A 35 15.77 5.53 7.15
CA ASP A 35 15.24 6.89 7.27
C ASP A 35 14.74 7.48 5.95
N GLU A 36 15.37 7.15 4.83
CA GLU A 36 14.97 7.68 3.52
C GLU A 36 13.65 7.04 3.07
N GLN A 37 13.50 5.74 3.28
CA GLN A 37 12.26 5.03 3.00
C GLN A 37 11.13 5.51 3.91
N THR A 38 11.38 5.62 5.22
CA THR A 38 10.35 6.06 6.18
C THR A 38 9.89 7.50 5.92
N ARG A 39 10.79 8.42 5.52
CA ARG A 39 10.41 9.77 5.09
C ARG A 39 9.49 9.79 3.88
N ALA A 40 9.75 8.91 2.91
CA ALA A 40 8.93 8.83 1.70
C ALA A 40 7.53 8.28 1.95
N LEU A 41 7.34 7.54 3.04
CA LEU A 41 6.08 6.90 3.40
C LEU A 41 5.24 7.75 4.35
N TYR A 42 5.88 8.27 5.41
CA TYR A 42 5.15 8.94 6.48
C TYR A 42 6.02 9.96 7.22
N PHE A 43 6.78 9.51 8.22
CA PHE A 43 7.79 10.28 8.96
C PHE A 43 8.76 9.30 9.62
N ILE A 44 9.92 9.79 10.06
CA ILE A 44 10.84 8.97 10.84
C ILE A 44 10.22 8.68 12.21
N PRO A 45 9.91 7.41 12.53
CA PRO A 45 9.32 7.06 13.81
C PRO A 45 10.33 7.20 14.96
N PHE A 46 9.83 7.27 16.18
CA PHE A 46 10.71 7.03 17.34
C PHE A 46 11.19 5.58 17.33
N PRO A 47 12.45 5.31 17.74
CA PRO A 47 12.97 3.96 17.79
C PRO A 47 12.09 3.03 18.62
N GLN A 48 11.75 1.90 18.09
CA GLN A 48 10.97 0.88 18.77
C GLN A 48 11.85 -0.30 19.21
N SER A 49 11.46 -1.00 20.28
CA SER A 49 12.12 -2.22 20.68
C SER A 49 11.69 -3.40 19.80
N ARG A 50 12.56 -4.42 19.67
CA ARG A 50 12.21 -5.68 18.99
C ARG A 50 10.94 -6.32 19.56
N GLU A 51 10.80 -6.28 20.88
CA GLU A 51 9.63 -6.83 21.56
C GLU A 51 8.34 -6.05 21.24
N ALA A 52 8.40 -4.72 21.11
CA ALA A 52 7.27 -3.92 20.70
C ALA A 52 6.82 -4.28 19.28
N MET A 53 7.77 -4.44 18.35
CA MET A 53 7.46 -4.81 16.96
C MET A 53 6.92 -6.24 16.87
N ARG A 54 7.46 -7.19 17.66
CA ARG A 54 6.95 -8.56 17.72
C ARG A 54 5.49 -8.58 18.20
N ARG A 55 5.18 -7.87 19.28
CA ARG A 55 3.79 -7.76 19.79
C ARG A 55 2.86 -7.08 18.80
N TRP A 56 3.34 -6.07 18.10
CA TRP A 56 2.55 -5.43 17.04
C TRP A 56 2.18 -6.43 15.93
N ALA A 57 3.13 -7.23 15.43
CA ALA A 57 2.84 -8.23 14.41
C ALA A 57 1.86 -9.32 14.91
N GLU A 58 2.01 -9.77 16.16
CA GLU A 58 1.05 -10.69 16.79
C GLU A 58 -0.36 -10.10 16.87
N GLN A 59 -0.50 -8.82 17.25
CA GLN A 59 -1.78 -8.13 17.31
C GLN A 59 -2.41 -7.95 15.92
N GLU A 60 -1.63 -7.52 14.93
CA GLU A 60 -2.11 -7.38 13.55
C GLU A 60 -2.52 -8.72 12.95
N SER A 61 -1.80 -9.81 13.22
CA SER A 61 -2.11 -11.15 12.72
C SER A 61 -3.45 -11.69 13.23
N THR A 62 -3.88 -11.25 14.41
CA THR A 62 -5.13 -11.67 15.05
C THR A 62 -6.23 -10.60 15.01
N ARG A 63 -5.99 -9.49 14.32
CA ARG A 63 -6.92 -8.37 14.24
C ARG A 63 -8.26 -8.81 13.63
N PRO A 64 -9.39 -8.61 14.33
CA PRO A 64 -10.71 -8.99 13.83
C PRO A 64 -11.06 -8.29 12.51
N ILE A 65 -11.85 -8.95 11.67
CA ILE A 65 -12.41 -8.35 10.46
C ILE A 65 -13.64 -7.54 10.89
N GLY A 66 -13.43 -6.25 11.17
CA GLY A 66 -14.50 -5.36 11.65
C GLY A 66 -14.90 -4.26 10.67
N ASP A 67 -13.98 -3.83 9.82
CA ASP A 67 -14.16 -2.76 8.82
C ASP A 67 -13.36 -3.06 7.55
N ASP A 68 -13.42 -2.13 6.59
CA ASP A 68 -12.69 -2.23 5.32
C ASP A 68 -11.27 -1.63 5.37
N ASN A 69 -10.84 -1.09 6.53
CA ASN A 69 -9.47 -0.64 6.73
C ASN A 69 -8.57 -1.84 7.05
N ARG A 70 -7.64 -2.15 6.17
CA ARG A 70 -6.79 -3.34 6.26
C ARG A 70 -5.36 -3.09 5.89
N ARG A 71 -4.46 -3.76 6.59
CA ARG A 71 -3.06 -3.88 6.21
C ARG A 71 -2.81 -5.26 5.62
N PHE A 72 -2.08 -5.29 4.52
CA PHE A 72 -1.65 -6.51 3.86
C PHE A 72 -0.13 -6.51 3.73
N THR A 73 0.48 -7.65 4.00
CA THR A 73 1.85 -7.92 3.57
C THR A 73 1.86 -8.14 2.05
N ILE A 74 2.77 -7.46 1.36
CA ILE A 74 3.09 -7.78 -0.03
C ILE A 74 4.18 -8.84 0.01
N ALA A 75 3.84 -10.07 -0.34
CA ALA A 75 4.77 -11.19 -0.38
C ALA A 75 5.13 -11.53 -1.83
N ARG A 76 6.39 -11.83 -2.09
CA ARG A 76 6.85 -12.27 -3.42
C ARG A 76 6.22 -13.62 -3.75
N ALA A 77 5.65 -13.74 -4.95
CA ALA A 77 4.92 -14.94 -5.35
C ALA A 77 5.79 -16.21 -5.43
N ALA A 78 7.09 -16.05 -5.68
CA ALA A 78 8.02 -17.16 -5.88
C ALA A 78 8.41 -17.88 -4.59
N ASP A 79 8.58 -17.17 -3.49
CA ASP A 79 9.18 -17.70 -2.24
C ASP A 79 8.50 -17.21 -0.95
N ASP A 80 7.43 -16.42 -1.09
CA ASP A 80 6.67 -15.81 0.02
C ASP A 80 7.45 -14.80 0.87
N ALA A 81 8.60 -14.34 0.41
CA ALA A 81 9.38 -13.34 1.11
C ALA A 81 8.61 -12.01 1.19
N VAL A 82 8.66 -11.36 2.35
CA VAL A 82 8.06 -10.04 2.56
C VAL A 82 8.86 -9.00 1.78
N VAL A 83 8.23 -8.38 0.79
CA VAL A 83 8.85 -7.34 -0.07
C VAL A 83 8.25 -5.96 0.13
N GLY A 84 7.12 -5.88 0.84
CA GLY A 84 6.43 -4.62 1.08
C GLY A 84 5.19 -4.79 1.95
N ASP A 85 4.47 -3.69 2.11
CA ASP A 85 3.12 -3.69 2.65
C ASP A 85 2.22 -2.69 1.91
N ILE A 86 0.91 -2.91 2.02
CA ILE A 86 -0.11 -1.99 1.54
C ILE A 86 -1.22 -1.90 2.58
N THR A 87 -1.56 -0.67 2.95
CA THR A 87 -2.53 -0.42 4.04
C THR A 87 -3.66 0.44 3.50
N VAL A 88 -4.89 -0.06 3.61
CA VAL A 88 -6.11 0.71 3.34
C VAL A 88 -6.53 1.44 4.60
N HIS A 89 -6.87 2.70 4.45
CA HIS A 89 -7.39 3.58 5.50
C HIS A 89 -8.48 4.49 4.94
N ASP A 90 -9.20 5.17 5.81
CA ASP A 90 -10.31 6.08 5.46
C ASP A 90 -11.37 5.44 4.55
N ALA A 91 -11.58 4.13 4.71
CA ALA A 91 -12.61 3.42 3.97
C ALA A 91 -14.00 3.80 4.48
N ASP A 92 -14.80 4.44 3.60
CA ASP A 92 -16.19 4.80 3.87
C ASP A 92 -17.13 4.08 2.87
N PRO A 93 -17.76 2.98 3.28
CA PRO A 93 -18.67 2.21 2.41
C PRO A 93 -19.98 2.96 2.07
N ARG A 94 -20.35 4.03 2.81
CA ARG A 94 -21.54 4.83 2.51
C ARG A 94 -21.33 5.68 1.26
N VAL A 95 -20.13 6.26 1.14
CA VAL A 95 -19.73 7.10 0.00
C VAL A 95 -19.09 6.24 -1.09
N GLY A 96 -18.51 5.12 -0.72
CA GLY A 96 -17.74 4.25 -1.60
C GLY A 96 -16.35 4.81 -1.91
N THR A 97 -15.70 5.43 -0.93
CA THR A 97 -14.35 5.99 -1.07
C THR A 97 -13.38 5.36 -0.09
N PHE A 98 -12.11 5.25 -0.48
CA PHE A 98 -11.04 4.80 0.41
C PHE A 98 -9.71 5.42 0.01
N SER A 99 -8.74 5.27 0.88
CA SER A 99 -7.35 5.66 0.64
C SER A 99 -6.42 4.49 0.95
N TYR A 100 -5.19 4.52 0.44
CA TYR A 100 -4.18 3.56 0.82
C TYR A 100 -2.78 4.19 0.85
N GLY A 101 -1.89 3.54 1.62
CA GLY A 101 -0.45 3.72 1.54
C GLY A 101 0.22 2.44 1.10
N VAL A 102 1.31 2.53 0.34
CA VAL A 102 2.09 1.38 -0.13
C VAL A 102 3.57 1.60 0.11
N ALA A 103 4.25 0.59 0.61
CA ALA A 103 5.69 0.56 0.81
C ALA A 103 6.29 -0.68 0.14
N ILE A 104 7.41 -0.50 -0.55
CA ILE A 104 8.25 -1.59 -1.05
C ILE A 104 9.64 -1.43 -0.49
N LYS A 105 10.18 -2.49 0.06
CA LYS A 105 11.57 -2.60 0.51
C LYS A 105 12.52 -1.99 -0.52
N ARG A 106 13.51 -1.19 -0.09
CA ARG A 106 14.39 -0.44 -1.00
C ARG A 106 15.04 -1.33 -2.06
N GLU A 107 15.59 -2.46 -1.64
CA GLU A 107 16.26 -3.41 -2.53
C GLU A 107 15.31 -4.13 -3.50
N GLU A 108 14.00 -4.09 -3.23
CA GLU A 108 12.94 -4.73 -4.02
C GLU A 108 12.18 -3.71 -4.90
N GLN A 109 12.58 -2.44 -4.90
CA GLN A 109 11.95 -1.40 -5.72
C GLN A 109 12.26 -1.59 -7.21
N ARG A 110 11.43 -0.96 -8.06
CA ARG A 110 11.55 -0.99 -9.54
C ARG A 110 11.39 -2.38 -10.18
N THR A 111 10.83 -3.34 -9.44
CA THR A 111 10.55 -4.71 -9.88
C THR A 111 9.12 -4.91 -10.40
N GLY A 112 8.25 -3.90 -10.25
CA GLY A 112 6.82 -3.99 -10.58
C GLY A 112 5.93 -4.40 -9.41
N TYR A 113 6.49 -4.75 -8.25
CA TYR A 113 5.73 -5.25 -7.09
C TYR A 113 4.67 -4.26 -6.60
N ALA A 114 5.01 -2.96 -6.47
CA ALA A 114 4.04 -1.95 -6.06
C ALA A 114 2.87 -1.84 -7.05
N SER A 115 3.15 -1.84 -8.35
CA SER A 115 2.11 -1.75 -9.38
C SER A 115 1.14 -2.92 -9.31
N GLU A 116 1.66 -4.15 -9.23
CA GLU A 116 0.80 -5.33 -9.16
C GLU A 116 0.02 -5.39 -7.85
N ALA A 117 0.66 -5.08 -6.70
CA ALA A 117 -0.02 -5.02 -5.40
C ALA A 117 -1.19 -4.03 -5.39
N ILE A 118 -0.97 -2.83 -5.94
CA ILE A 118 -2.03 -1.82 -6.07
C ILE A 118 -3.17 -2.33 -6.96
N LEU A 119 -2.87 -2.93 -8.11
CA LEU A 119 -3.90 -3.43 -9.02
C LEU A 119 -4.73 -4.57 -8.39
N LEU A 120 -4.11 -5.48 -7.64
CA LEU A 120 -4.82 -6.52 -6.88
C LEU A 120 -5.77 -5.90 -5.85
N LEU A 121 -5.28 -4.91 -5.08
CA LEU A 121 -6.07 -4.20 -4.09
C LEU A 121 -7.27 -3.49 -4.74
N LEU A 122 -7.02 -2.67 -5.78
CA LEU A 122 -8.05 -1.89 -6.46
C LEU A 122 -9.12 -2.80 -7.06
N ARG A 123 -8.72 -3.91 -7.68
CA ARG A 123 -9.66 -4.89 -8.21
C ARG A 123 -10.61 -5.40 -7.13
N TYR A 124 -10.10 -5.77 -5.96
CA TYR A 124 -10.94 -6.24 -4.86
C TYR A 124 -11.90 -5.15 -4.36
N TYR A 125 -11.40 -3.94 -4.09
CA TYR A 125 -12.25 -2.88 -3.54
C TYR A 125 -13.30 -2.40 -4.55
N PHE A 126 -12.96 -2.29 -5.82
CA PHE A 126 -13.89 -1.85 -6.85
C PHE A 126 -14.88 -2.94 -7.28
N GLU A 127 -14.43 -4.18 -7.50
CA GLU A 127 -15.28 -5.22 -8.06
C GLU A 127 -16.06 -6.02 -7.00
N GLU A 128 -15.48 -6.20 -5.79
CA GLU A 128 -16.09 -7.04 -4.76
C GLU A 128 -16.71 -6.21 -3.61
N ARG A 129 -16.12 -5.05 -3.28
CA ARG A 129 -16.59 -4.20 -2.17
C ARG A 129 -17.43 -3.00 -2.63
N ARG A 130 -17.60 -2.78 -3.93
CA ARG A 130 -18.40 -1.70 -4.55
C ARG A 130 -17.93 -0.30 -4.21
N TYR A 131 -16.65 -0.11 -3.94
CA TYR A 131 -16.08 1.22 -3.86
C TYR A 131 -16.07 1.85 -5.27
N GLN A 132 -16.24 3.17 -5.32
CA GLN A 132 -16.32 3.90 -6.59
C GLN A 132 -15.09 4.75 -6.86
N LYS A 133 -14.33 5.08 -5.81
CA LYS A 133 -13.18 5.97 -5.94
C LYS A 133 -12.12 5.65 -4.88
N VAL A 134 -10.88 5.71 -5.29
CA VAL A 134 -9.71 5.70 -4.40
C VAL A 134 -9.00 7.04 -4.47
N THR A 135 -8.49 7.51 -3.34
CA THR A 135 -7.64 8.69 -3.26
C THR A 135 -6.31 8.33 -2.62
N VAL A 136 -5.25 9.02 -3.00
CA VAL A 136 -3.94 8.90 -2.36
C VAL A 136 -3.32 10.27 -2.16
N THR A 137 -2.62 10.43 -1.06
CA THR A 137 -1.83 11.61 -0.77
C THR A 137 -0.35 11.28 -0.96
N ILE A 138 0.32 12.01 -1.84
CA ILE A 138 1.72 11.81 -2.18
C ILE A 138 2.52 13.04 -1.78
N TYR A 139 3.66 12.85 -1.11
CA TYR A 139 4.57 13.95 -0.79
C TYR A 139 5.21 14.51 -2.06
N SER A 140 5.26 15.83 -2.19
CA SER A 140 5.74 16.50 -3.40
C SER A 140 7.21 16.17 -3.76
N PHE A 141 7.98 15.62 -2.85
CA PHE A 141 9.35 15.17 -3.08
C PHE A 141 9.45 13.68 -3.49
N ASN A 142 8.33 12.91 -3.41
CA ASN A 142 8.34 11.49 -3.74
C ASN A 142 7.99 11.25 -5.22
N GLU A 143 8.93 11.61 -6.11
CA GLU A 143 8.76 11.47 -7.56
C GLU A 143 8.49 10.03 -8.00
N ALA A 144 9.03 9.05 -7.30
CA ALA A 144 8.80 7.64 -7.60
C ALA A 144 7.32 7.26 -7.42
N SER A 145 6.70 7.72 -6.33
CA SER A 145 5.28 7.50 -6.06
C SER A 145 4.40 8.28 -7.04
N ILE A 146 4.76 9.54 -7.36
CA ILE A 146 4.05 10.35 -8.36
C ILE A 146 3.99 9.59 -9.69
N GLY A 147 5.16 9.22 -10.23
CA GLY A 147 5.23 8.51 -11.51
C GLY A 147 4.58 7.14 -11.50
N LEU A 148 4.56 6.43 -10.35
CA LEU A 148 3.85 5.17 -10.20
C LEU A 148 2.34 5.37 -10.36
N HIS A 149 1.76 6.31 -9.62
CA HIS A 149 0.32 6.53 -9.63
C HIS A 149 -0.18 7.10 -10.97
N GLU A 150 0.57 8.02 -11.58
CA GLU A 150 0.26 8.52 -12.93
C GLU A 150 0.27 7.41 -13.99
N ARG A 151 1.24 6.50 -13.94
CA ARG A 151 1.25 5.31 -14.84
C ARG A 151 0.06 4.39 -14.60
N LEU A 152 -0.41 4.26 -13.36
CA LEU A 152 -1.61 3.48 -13.02
C LEU A 152 -2.92 4.18 -13.40
N GLY A 153 -2.88 5.45 -13.84
CA GLY A 153 -4.04 6.19 -14.32
C GLY A 153 -4.64 7.15 -13.30
N PHE A 154 -4.03 7.29 -12.14
CA PHE A 154 -4.47 8.28 -11.18
C PHE A 154 -4.31 9.69 -11.75
N GLN A 155 -5.33 10.51 -11.53
CA GLN A 155 -5.35 11.91 -11.92
C GLN A 155 -5.05 12.80 -10.71
N ARG A 156 -4.28 13.86 -10.94
CA ARG A 156 -4.00 14.85 -9.90
C ARG A 156 -5.22 15.74 -9.68
N GLU A 157 -5.75 15.73 -8.46
CA GLU A 157 -6.95 16.48 -8.08
C GLU A 157 -6.66 17.73 -7.26
N GLY A 158 -5.46 17.82 -6.66
CA GLY A 158 -5.13 18.97 -5.84
C GLY A 158 -3.70 19.01 -5.31
N ARG A 159 -3.43 20.14 -4.60
CA ARG A 159 -2.16 20.36 -3.88
C ARG A 159 -2.45 21.13 -2.60
N LEU A 160 -2.07 20.57 -1.48
CA LEU A 160 -2.10 21.21 -0.18
C LEU A 160 -0.69 21.66 0.18
N ARG A 161 -0.51 22.95 0.35
CA ARG A 161 0.82 23.53 0.56
C ARG A 161 1.31 23.31 2.00
N ARG A 162 2.60 22.96 2.15
CA ARG A 162 3.33 22.91 3.44
C ARG A 162 2.70 22.00 4.49
N MET A 163 2.23 20.84 4.07
CA MET A 163 1.52 19.88 4.93
C MET A 163 2.44 18.93 5.68
N VAL A 164 3.69 18.79 5.27
CA VAL A 164 4.67 17.93 5.94
C VAL A 164 5.98 18.66 6.15
N TYR A 165 6.59 18.43 7.31
CA TYR A 165 7.93 18.93 7.64
C TYR A 165 8.87 17.74 7.81
N THR A 166 9.91 17.69 6.99
CA THR A 166 10.95 16.66 7.10
C THR A 166 12.27 17.20 6.55
N ASN A 167 13.37 16.70 7.06
CA ASN A 167 14.72 17.09 6.63
C ASN A 167 14.93 18.62 6.55
N GLY A 168 14.41 19.36 7.56
CA GLY A 168 14.57 20.81 7.67
C GLY A 168 13.71 21.65 6.72
N ALA A 169 12.79 21.04 5.95
CA ALA A 169 11.96 21.73 4.97
C ALA A 169 10.47 21.37 5.06
N TYR A 170 9.61 22.30 4.63
CA TYR A 170 8.19 22.03 4.44
C TYR A 170 7.93 21.59 3.01
N HIS A 171 7.14 20.54 2.88
CA HIS A 171 6.74 19.98 1.60
C HIS A 171 5.21 19.95 1.47
N ASP A 172 4.73 19.81 0.24
CA ASP A 172 3.31 19.79 -0.07
C ASP A 172 2.78 18.37 -0.14
N HIS A 173 1.48 18.22 0.09
CA HIS A 173 0.72 17.04 -0.29
C HIS A 173 0.13 17.25 -1.68
N LEU A 174 0.34 16.29 -2.54
CA LEU A 174 -0.31 16.17 -3.83
C LEU A 174 -1.44 15.15 -3.70
N LEU A 175 -2.65 15.55 -4.07
CA LEU A 175 -3.83 14.69 -4.01
C LEU A 175 -4.04 14.06 -5.38
N TYR A 176 -4.15 12.75 -5.41
CA TYR A 176 -4.44 11.97 -6.61
C TYR A 176 -5.68 11.12 -6.38
N GLY A 177 -6.49 10.93 -7.41
CA GLY A 177 -7.68 10.09 -7.38
C GLY A 177 -7.77 9.20 -8.60
N LEU A 178 -8.49 8.08 -8.46
CA LEU A 178 -8.86 7.18 -9.54
C LEU A 178 -10.27 6.66 -9.29
N THR A 179 -11.16 6.82 -10.26
CA THR A 179 -12.51 6.26 -10.19
C THR A 179 -12.54 4.83 -10.71
N VAL A 180 -13.61 4.11 -10.38
CA VAL A 180 -13.81 2.72 -10.86
C VAL A 180 -13.93 2.66 -12.37
N GLU A 181 -14.53 3.67 -13.02
CA GLU A 181 -14.66 3.77 -14.47
C GLU A 181 -13.29 3.89 -15.13
N GLU A 182 -12.46 4.81 -14.66
CA GLU A 182 -11.09 5.01 -15.14
C GLU A 182 -10.23 3.75 -14.95
N PHE A 183 -10.38 3.08 -13.80
CA PHE A 183 -9.71 1.81 -13.54
C PHE A 183 -10.12 0.73 -14.54
N ARG A 184 -11.41 0.57 -14.78
CA ARG A 184 -11.95 -0.44 -15.74
C ARG A 184 -11.48 -0.16 -17.16
N GLU A 185 -11.57 1.08 -17.60
CA GLU A 185 -11.13 1.48 -18.93
C GLU A 185 -9.64 1.14 -19.16
N LYS A 186 -8.80 1.47 -18.17
CA LYS A 186 -7.35 1.31 -18.32
C LYS A 186 -6.84 -0.11 -18.11
N HIS A 187 -7.44 -0.87 -17.18
CA HIS A 187 -6.85 -2.12 -16.69
C HIS A 187 -7.68 -3.37 -16.99
N LEU A 188 -8.98 -3.26 -17.21
CA LEU A 188 -9.83 -4.41 -17.49
C LEU A 188 -10.26 -4.48 -18.97
N GLY A 189 -10.10 -3.41 -19.73
CA GLY A 189 -10.63 -3.30 -21.08
C GLY A 189 -12.16 -3.18 -21.09
N ASN A 190 -12.75 -2.82 -22.21
CA ASN A 190 -14.22 -2.90 -22.38
C ASN A 190 -14.60 -4.39 -22.41
N MET A 191 -15.07 -4.92 -21.28
CA MET A 191 -15.83 -6.17 -21.29
C MET A 191 -17.20 -5.93 -21.88
#